data_e0c8320f55323d758e1fea966bbdf971
#
_entry.id   e0c8320f55323d758e1fea966bbdf971
#
_cell.length_a   1.000
_cell.length_b   1.000
_cell.length_c   1.000
_cell.angle_alpha   90.00
_cell.angle_beta   90.00
_cell.angle_gamma   90.00
#
_symmetry.space_group_name_H-M   'P 1'
#
loop_
_entity.id
_entity.type
_entity.pdbx_description
1 polymer ?
#
loop_
_entity_poly.entity_id
_entity_poly.type
_entity_poly.pdbx_seq_one_letter_code
_entity_poly.pdbx_strand_id
1 'polypeptide(L)'
;MAAMNRAFTLIELLVVVAVIAVLAALSAVVWQRTQRSSKAATCMNNLRQLGSALVRYVGENDGAFPTLALAREKKSDPEPALDTVLKPYVTDMRIFNCPADERRLWESSGTSYLWNWKLNGQKLSNARVAFVNKGIIDEASRIMVMGDKEGFHPHLTNNVNVLYADGHASNELTFLDDTPSK
;
A
#
# COMPACT_ATOMS: atom_id res chain seq x y z
N MET A 1 13.22 19.13 -63.85
CA MET A 1 13.00 17.90 -63.10
C MET A 1 11.60 17.96 -62.48
N ALA A 2 10.64 17.22 -63.00
CA ALA A 2 9.28 17.18 -62.42
C ALA A 2 9.27 16.23 -61.21
N ALA A 3 8.98 16.76 -60.01
CA ALA A 3 8.79 15.93 -58.83
C ALA A 3 7.54 15.08 -59.04
N MET A 4 7.70 13.75 -59.12
CA MET A 4 6.59 12.80 -59.14
C MET A 4 5.92 12.79 -57.77
N ASN A 5 4.81 13.48 -57.60
CA ASN A 5 3.96 13.36 -56.43
C ASN A 5 3.35 11.94 -56.44
N ARG A 6 3.90 11.05 -55.62
CA ARG A 6 3.24 9.73 -55.37
C ARG A 6 2.00 9.95 -54.54
N ALA A 7 0.84 9.78 -55.16
CA ALA A 7 -0.43 9.78 -54.45
C ALA A 7 -0.54 8.49 -53.59
N PHE A 8 -0.92 8.65 -52.33
CA PHE A 8 -1.17 7.54 -51.43
C PHE A 8 -2.38 6.71 -51.89
N THR A 9 -2.27 5.41 -51.95
CA THR A 9 -3.37 4.53 -52.26
C THR A 9 -4.26 4.28 -51.04
N LEU A 10 -5.54 4.08 -51.24
CA LEU A 10 -6.52 3.79 -50.19
C LEU A 10 -6.14 2.50 -49.43
N ILE A 11 -5.56 1.52 -50.11
CA ILE A 11 -5.11 0.27 -49.50
C ILE A 11 -3.88 0.45 -48.58
N GLU A 12 -2.94 1.33 -48.95
CA GLU A 12 -1.81 1.66 -48.10
C GLU A 12 -2.27 2.30 -46.78
N LEU A 13 -3.25 3.22 -46.85
CA LEU A 13 -3.79 3.83 -45.64
C LEU A 13 -4.53 2.80 -44.77
N LEU A 14 -5.31 1.91 -45.39
CA LEU A 14 -6.08 0.88 -44.70
C LEU A 14 -5.15 -0.08 -43.94
N VAL A 15 -4.07 -0.54 -44.56
CA VAL A 15 -3.08 -1.43 -43.92
C VAL A 15 -2.39 -0.74 -42.74
N VAL A 16 -2.00 0.52 -42.89
CA VAL A 16 -1.36 1.28 -41.80
C VAL A 16 -2.28 1.41 -40.59
N VAL A 17 -3.56 1.77 -40.83
CA VAL A 17 -4.54 1.88 -39.73
C VAL A 17 -4.79 0.54 -39.08
N ALA A 18 -4.87 -0.56 -39.82
CA ALA A 18 -5.03 -1.89 -39.26
C ALA A 18 -3.84 -2.30 -38.36
N VAL A 19 -2.62 -2.03 -38.79
CA VAL A 19 -1.42 -2.31 -38.00
C VAL A 19 -1.40 -1.47 -36.71
N ILE A 20 -1.70 -0.17 -36.82
CA ILE A 20 -1.75 0.70 -35.62
C ILE A 20 -2.84 0.23 -34.63
N ALA A 21 -4.01 -0.19 -35.13
CA ALA A 21 -5.09 -0.69 -34.27
C ALA A 21 -4.67 -1.95 -33.49
N VAL A 22 -3.98 -2.88 -34.15
CA VAL A 22 -3.47 -4.10 -33.50
C VAL A 22 -2.41 -3.74 -32.43
N LEU A 23 -1.45 -2.87 -32.76
CA LEU A 23 -0.42 -2.45 -31.81
C LEU A 23 -1.03 -1.70 -30.61
N ALA A 24 -2.01 -0.84 -30.83
CA ALA A 24 -2.70 -0.12 -29.78
C ALA A 24 -3.47 -1.08 -28.83
N ALA A 25 -4.14 -2.10 -29.40
CA ALA A 25 -4.85 -3.10 -28.62
C ALA A 25 -3.91 -3.91 -27.69
N LEU A 26 -2.77 -4.35 -28.20
CA LEU A 26 -1.77 -5.07 -27.40
C LEU A 26 -1.16 -4.18 -26.30
N SER A 27 -0.89 -2.92 -26.62
CA SER A 27 -0.31 -1.96 -25.68
C SER A 27 -1.24 -1.64 -24.51
N ALA A 28 -2.55 -1.62 -24.72
CA ALA A 28 -3.53 -1.28 -23.69
C ALA A 28 -3.54 -2.29 -22.52
N VAL A 29 -3.39 -3.58 -22.81
CA VAL A 29 -3.36 -4.63 -21.76
C VAL A 29 -2.11 -4.52 -20.88
N VAL A 30 -0.95 -4.31 -21.52
CA VAL A 30 0.33 -4.14 -20.81
C VAL A 30 0.29 -2.89 -19.94
N TRP A 31 -0.26 -1.79 -20.44
CA TRP A 31 -0.42 -0.52 -19.73
C TRP A 31 -1.20 -0.68 -18.44
N GLN A 32 -2.37 -1.33 -18.48
CA GLN A 32 -3.20 -1.55 -17.29
C GLN A 32 -2.48 -2.37 -16.22
N ARG A 33 -1.78 -3.44 -16.61
CA ARG A 33 -1.01 -4.28 -15.70
C ARG A 33 0.11 -3.50 -15.03
N THR A 34 0.84 -2.70 -15.81
CA THR A 34 1.94 -1.86 -15.31
C THR A 34 1.42 -0.81 -14.31
N GLN A 35 0.29 -0.16 -14.61
CA GLN A 35 -0.33 0.80 -13.71
C GLN A 35 -0.72 0.18 -12.36
N ARG A 36 -1.32 -1.02 -12.37
CA ARG A 36 -1.69 -1.73 -11.13
C ARG A 36 -0.44 -2.07 -10.30
N SER A 37 0.59 -2.60 -10.93
CA SER A 37 1.86 -2.91 -10.26
C SER A 37 2.53 -1.66 -9.70
N SER A 38 2.55 -0.56 -10.45
CA SER A 38 3.08 0.72 -10.00
C SER A 38 2.34 1.27 -8.77
N LYS A 39 1.00 1.20 -8.76
CA LYS A 39 0.19 1.59 -7.61
C LYS A 39 0.54 0.74 -6.37
N ALA A 40 0.66 -0.57 -6.50
CA ALA A 40 1.02 -1.46 -5.40
C ALA A 40 2.42 -1.16 -4.85
N ALA A 41 3.40 -0.92 -5.72
CA ALA A 41 4.75 -0.53 -5.32
C ALA A 41 4.77 0.82 -4.58
N THR A 42 3.95 1.78 -5.03
CA THR A 42 3.79 3.08 -4.34
C THR A 42 3.18 2.89 -2.95
N CYS A 43 2.12 2.09 -2.79
CA CYS A 43 1.52 1.81 -1.49
C CYS A 43 2.50 1.12 -0.55
N MET A 44 3.29 0.16 -1.04
CA MET A 44 4.34 -0.49 -0.26
C MET A 44 5.42 0.51 0.20
N ASN A 45 5.82 1.43 -0.68
CA ASN A 45 6.78 2.48 -0.31
C ASN A 45 6.20 3.46 0.72
N ASN A 46 4.91 3.80 0.61
CA ASN A 46 4.22 4.61 1.62
C ASN A 46 4.23 3.91 2.99
N LEU A 47 3.94 2.62 3.04
CA LEU A 47 4.01 1.84 4.29
C LEU A 47 5.42 1.86 4.90
N ARG A 48 6.49 1.75 4.10
CA ARG A 48 7.88 1.88 4.60
C ARG A 48 8.17 3.27 5.16
N GLN A 49 7.67 4.33 4.52
CA GLN A 49 7.81 5.70 5.03
C GLN A 49 7.04 5.90 6.32
N LEU A 50 5.81 5.37 6.43
CA LEU A 50 5.03 5.36 7.66
C LEU A 50 5.71 4.55 8.76
N GLY A 51 6.36 3.44 8.41
CA GLY A 51 7.19 2.66 9.33
C GLY A 51 8.36 3.48 9.89
N SER A 52 9.05 4.22 9.03
CA SER A 52 10.13 5.13 9.46
C SER A 52 9.61 6.25 10.38
N ALA A 53 8.44 6.81 10.09
CA ALA A 53 7.77 7.79 10.94
C ALA A 53 7.38 7.20 12.30
N LEU A 54 6.87 5.96 12.30
CA LEU A 54 6.52 5.24 13.52
C LEU A 54 7.74 4.95 14.39
N VAL A 55 8.86 4.54 13.82
CA VAL A 55 10.12 4.32 14.57
C VAL A 55 10.57 5.60 15.26
N ARG A 56 10.47 6.75 14.61
CA ARG A 56 10.77 8.04 15.22
C ARG A 56 9.81 8.36 16.37
N TYR A 57 8.50 8.16 16.17
CA TYR A 57 7.50 8.31 17.23
C TYR A 57 7.85 7.43 18.45
N VAL A 58 8.10 6.14 18.23
CA VAL A 58 8.43 5.17 19.27
C VAL A 58 9.70 5.59 20.03
N GLY A 59 10.72 6.09 19.32
CA GLY A 59 11.95 6.61 19.91
C GLY A 59 11.73 7.81 20.84
N GLU A 60 10.75 8.65 20.57
CA GLU A 60 10.39 9.83 21.37
C GLU A 60 9.36 9.53 22.48
N ASN A 61 8.78 8.32 22.50
CA ASN A 61 7.72 7.91 23.43
C ASN A 61 8.10 6.65 24.23
N ASP A 62 9.28 6.64 24.86
CA ASP A 62 9.76 5.56 25.75
C ASP A 62 9.73 4.16 25.14
N GLY A 63 9.85 4.06 23.83
CA GLY A 63 9.79 2.80 23.10
C GLY A 63 8.37 2.27 22.90
N ALA A 64 7.33 3.05 23.22
CA ALA A 64 5.95 2.62 23.14
C ALA A 64 5.29 2.94 21.77
N PHE A 65 4.49 2.00 21.28
CA PHE A 65 3.59 2.24 20.17
C PHE A 65 2.47 3.23 20.54
N PRO A 66 1.97 4.01 19.58
CA PRO A 66 0.84 4.91 19.81
C PRO A 66 -0.43 4.15 20.18
N THR A 67 -1.28 4.78 20.97
CA THR A 67 -2.64 4.32 21.20
C THR A 67 -3.55 4.97 20.18
N LEU A 68 -4.01 4.19 19.20
CA LEU A 68 -4.83 4.64 18.08
C LEU A 68 -6.18 3.94 18.07
N ALA A 69 -7.19 4.61 17.54
CA ALA A 69 -8.46 3.98 17.22
C ALA A 69 -8.27 2.91 16.12
N LEU A 70 -9.03 1.82 16.21
CA LEU A 70 -8.99 0.74 15.21
C LEU A 70 -9.35 1.25 13.82
N ALA A 71 -10.43 2.04 13.75
CA ALA A 71 -10.87 2.70 12.53
C ALA A 71 -11.59 3.99 12.92
N ARG A 72 -11.27 5.06 12.23
CA ARG A 72 -11.98 6.33 12.30
C ARG A 72 -12.93 6.41 11.10
N GLU A 73 -14.20 6.68 11.36
CA GLU A 73 -15.20 6.76 10.28
C GLU A 73 -15.05 8.04 9.47
N LYS A 74 -14.84 9.16 10.18
CA LYS A 74 -14.69 10.49 9.57
C LYS A 74 -13.35 11.10 9.97
N LYS A 75 -12.73 11.80 9.03
CA LYS A 75 -11.49 12.53 9.26
C LYS A 75 -11.59 13.61 10.34
N SER A 76 -12.81 14.13 10.60
CA SER A 76 -13.11 15.09 11.63
C SER A 76 -13.27 14.50 13.03
N ASP A 77 -13.35 13.18 13.15
CA ASP A 77 -13.54 12.53 14.45
C ASP A 77 -12.30 12.76 15.33
N PRO A 78 -12.49 13.04 16.63
CA PRO A 78 -11.41 13.46 17.51
C PRO A 78 -10.45 12.32 17.92
N GLU A 79 -10.78 11.07 17.57
CA GLU A 79 -10.01 9.92 17.98
C GLU A 79 -8.61 9.94 17.35
N PRO A 80 -7.56 9.57 18.12
CA PRO A 80 -6.20 9.45 17.61
C PRO A 80 -6.13 8.42 16.47
N ALA A 81 -5.61 8.83 15.33
CA ALA A 81 -5.46 7.99 14.14
C ALA A 81 -4.07 8.15 13.54
N LEU A 82 -3.69 7.26 12.61
CA LEU A 82 -2.36 7.26 11.99
C LEU A 82 -1.97 8.63 11.43
N ASP A 83 -2.89 9.27 10.68
CA ASP A 83 -2.65 10.55 10.03
C ASP A 83 -2.54 11.74 11.00
N THR A 84 -3.12 11.64 12.19
CA THR A 84 -3.03 12.70 13.22
C THR A 84 -1.77 12.52 14.07
N VAL A 85 -1.50 11.31 14.52
CA VAL A 85 -0.39 11.02 15.44
C VAL A 85 0.96 11.01 14.72
N LEU A 86 1.04 10.47 13.50
CA LEU A 86 2.28 10.46 12.72
C LEU A 86 2.52 11.73 11.89
N LYS A 87 1.57 12.67 11.86
CA LYS A 87 1.72 13.94 11.13
C LYS A 87 3.03 14.69 11.41
N PRO A 88 3.53 14.81 12.67
CA PRO A 88 4.78 15.51 12.94
C PRO A 88 6.03 14.83 12.36
N TYR A 89 5.93 13.55 12.03
CA TYR A 89 7.04 12.70 11.59
C TYR A 89 7.11 12.51 10.09
N VAL A 90 6.17 13.10 9.34
CA VAL A 90 6.09 13.00 7.88
C VAL A 90 6.12 14.37 7.23
N THR A 91 6.71 14.45 6.05
CA THR A 91 6.76 15.71 5.27
C THR A 91 5.60 15.83 4.29
N ASP A 92 5.05 14.72 3.84
CA ASP A 92 3.98 14.67 2.84
C ASP A 92 2.81 13.81 3.33
N MET A 93 1.66 14.44 3.52
CA MET A 93 0.44 13.75 3.96
C MET A 93 -0.11 12.77 2.92
N ARG A 94 0.34 12.85 1.66
CA ARG A 94 -0.09 11.89 0.61
C ARG A 94 0.39 10.48 0.86
N ILE A 95 1.38 10.27 1.73
CA ILE A 95 1.81 8.91 2.11
C ILE A 95 0.74 8.12 2.87
N PHE A 96 -0.28 8.78 3.44
CA PHE A 96 -1.43 8.12 4.06
C PHE A 96 -2.46 7.63 3.03
N ASN A 97 -2.29 7.98 1.75
CA ASN A 97 -3.15 7.58 0.65
C ASN A 97 -2.50 6.46 -0.18
N CYS A 98 -3.17 5.32 -0.33
CA CYS A 98 -2.82 4.34 -1.34
C CYS A 98 -3.41 4.76 -2.70
N PRO A 99 -2.60 4.92 -3.78
CA PRO A 99 -3.13 5.31 -5.10
C PRO A 99 -4.10 4.28 -5.72
N ALA A 100 -4.23 3.10 -5.13
CA ALA A 100 -5.22 2.10 -5.50
C ALA A 100 -6.49 2.14 -4.64
N ASP A 101 -6.62 3.11 -3.72
CA ASP A 101 -7.81 3.33 -2.91
C ASP A 101 -8.92 3.99 -3.74
N GLU A 102 -9.66 3.18 -4.49
CA GLU A 102 -10.78 3.64 -5.32
C GLU A 102 -11.99 4.09 -4.49
N ARG A 103 -12.09 3.64 -3.23
CA ARG A 103 -13.17 4.03 -2.31
C ARG A 103 -12.92 5.35 -1.60
N ARG A 104 -11.74 5.96 -1.82
CA ARG A 104 -11.36 7.25 -1.24
C ARG A 104 -11.39 7.25 0.30
N LEU A 105 -10.97 6.14 0.91
CA LEU A 105 -10.93 5.99 2.37
C LEU A 105 -9.99 7.01 3.02
N TRP A 106 -8.91 7.39 2.35
CA TRP A 106 -8.04 8.48 2.80
C TRP A 106 -8.78 9.81 2.95
N GLU A 107 -9.70 10.13 2.04
CA GLU A 107 -10.47 11.39 2.11
C GLU A 107 -11.50 11.34 3.22
N SER A 108 -12.16 10.21 3.40
CA SER A 108 -13.21 10.03 4.40
C SER A 108 -12.66 9.88 5.81
N SER A 109 -11.66 9.02 6.02
CA SER A 109 -11.17 8.63 7.35
C SER A 109 -9.74 9.06 7.68
N GLY A 110 -9.03 9.73 6.75
CA GLY A 110 -7.67 10.25 6.93
C GLY A 110 -6.54 9.32 6.50
N THR A 111 -6.80 8.04 6.26
CA THR A 111 -5.78 7.08 5.80
C THR A 111 -6.39 5.90 5.05
N SER A 112 -5.69 5.40 4.04
CA SER A 112 -6.00 4.13 3.36
C SER A 112 -5.43 2.90 4.09
N TYR A 113 -4.75 3.10 5.23
CA TYR A 113 -4.08 2.04 5.98
C TYR A 113 -4.77 1.75 7.31
N LEU A 114 -4.75 0.47 7.70
CA LEU A 114 -5.25 -0.04 8.97
C LEU A 114 -4.10 -0.12 9.97
N TRP A 115 -4.35 0.28 11.21
CA TRP A 115 -3.47 0.10 12.35
C TRP A 115 -3.82 -1.19 13.11
N ASN A 116 -2.80 -1.92 13.56
CA ASN A 116 -3.02 -3.05 14.47
C ASN A 116 -3.21 -2.54 15.91
N TRP A 117 -4.46 -2.30 16.29
CA TRP A 117 -4.83 -1.79 17.62
C TRP A 117 -4.35 -2.67 18.80
N LYS A 118 -4.05 -3.95 18.56
CA LYS A 118 -3.50 -4.84 19.59
C LYS A 118 -2.12 -4.38 20.06
N LEU A 119 -1.44 -3.55 19.32
CA LEU A 119 -0.15 -2.96 19.68
C LEU A 119 -0.26 -1.68 20.52
N ASN A 120 -1.48 -1.15 20.72
CA ASN A 120 -1.70 0.10 21.47
C ASN A 120 -0.98 0.08 22.82
N GLY A 121 -0.07 1.03 23.05
CA GLY A 121 0.70 1.19 24.29
C GLY A 121 1.72 0.11 24.58
N GLN A 122 1.86 -0.93 23.74
CA GLN A 122 2.92 -1.92 23.91
C GLN A 122 4.29 -1.32 23.59
N LYS A 123 5.35 -1.80 24.25
CA LYS A 123 6.72 -1.45 23.88
C LYS A 123 7.17 -2.28 22.68
N LEU A 124 7.86 -1.65 21.74
CA LEU A 124 8.39 -2.32 20.55
C LEU A 124 9.29 -3.50 20.90
N SER A 125 10.10 -3.36 21.99
CA SER A 125 11.05 -4.38 22.44
C SER A 125 10.41 -5.70 22.92
N ASN A 126 9.13 -5.69 23.29
CA ASN A 126 8.40 -6.83 23.80
C ASN A 126 6.97 -6.92 23.25
N ALA A 127 6.77 -6.39 22.05
CA ALA A 127 5.47 -6.42 21.37
C ALA A 127 4.99 -7.85 21.16
N ARG A 128 3.71 -8.09 21.46
CA ARG A 128 3.07 -9.40 21.34
C ARG A 128 1.66 -9.26 20.79
N VAL A 129 1.30 -10.15 19.89
CA VAL A 129 -0.05 -10.16 19.31
C VAL A 129 -0.64 -11.57 19.44
N ALA A 130 -1.76 -11.68 20.15
CA ALA A 130 -2.49 -12.93 20.29
C ALA A 130 -3.51 -13.08 19.15
N PHE A 131 -3.54 -14.24 18.51
CA PHE A 131 -4.55 -14.65 17.53
C PHE A 131 -5.33 -15.85 18.07
N VAL A 132 -6.64 -15.85 17.83
CA VAL A 132 -7.58 -16.84 18.42
C VAL A 132 -7.17 -18.29 18.12
N ASN A 133 -6.64 -18.57 16.94
CA ASN A 133 -6.30 -19.94 16.52
C ASN A 133 -4.80 -20.19 16.33
N LYS A 134 -3.93 -19.20 16.61
CA LYS A 134 -2.47 -19.27 16.30
C LYS A 134 -1.57 -18.98 17.51
N GLY A 135 -2.15 -18.72 18.68
CA GLY A 135 -1.39 -18.40 19.89
C GLY A 135 -0.83 -16.98 19.88
N ILE A 136 0.29 -16.79 20.56
CA ILE A 136 0.98 -15.50 20.70
C ILE A 136 2.09 -15.43 19.67
N ILE A 137 2.12 -14.36 18.88
CA ILE A 137 3.22 -13.99 17.99
C ILE A 137 4.02 -12.89 18.69
N ASP A 138 5.30 -13.11 18.91
CA ASP A 138 6.25 -12.17 19.53
C ASP A 138 7.50 -11.94 18.67
N GLU A 139 7.59 -12.59 17.52
CA GLU A 139 8.63 -12.37 16.53
C GLU A 139 8.29 -11.12 15.68
N ALA A 140 9.16 -10.11 15.72
CA ALA A 140 8.91 -8.81 15.06
C ALA A 140 8.65 -8.93 13.55
N SER A 141 9.29 -9.87 12.86
CA SER A 141 9.08 -10.16 11.43
C SER A 141 7.69 -10.73 11.10
N ARG A 142 6.95 -11.18 12.11
CA ARG A 142 5.60 -11.75 11.98
C ARG A 142 4.51 -10.87 12.60
N ILE A 143 4.89 -9.84 13.34
CA ILE A 143 3.93 -8.89 13.95
C ILE A 143 3.56 -7.84 12.90
N MET A 144 2.36 -7.93 12.34
CA MET A 144 1.79 -6.87 11.50
C MET A 144 1.57 -5.61 12.34
N VAL A 145 2.11 -4.48 11.90
CA VAL A 145 1.93 -3.17 12.52
C VAL A 145 0.83 -2.39 11.82
N MET A 146 0.88 -2.30 10.51
CA MET A 146 -0.13 -1.66 9.68
C MET A 146 -0.19 -2.32 8.30
N GLY A 147 -1.27 -2.10 7.58
CA GLY A 147 -1.44 -2.63 6.23
C GLY A 147 -2.56 -1.91 5.49
N ASP A 148 -2.78 -2.28 4.24
CA ASP A 148 -3.91 -1.77 3.46
C ASP A 148 -5.23 -2.07 4.18
N LYS A 149 -6.15 -1.09 4.25
CA LYS A 149 -7.49 -1.28 4.88
C LYS A 149 -8.34 -2.31 4.16
N GLU A 150 -8.16 -2.42 2.85
CA GLU A 150 -8.93 -3.30 1.98
C GLU A 150 -8.02 -3.96 0.94
N GLY A 151 -8.54 -4.90 0.18
CA GLY A 151 -7.84 -5.58 -0.91
C GLY A 151 -7.63 -4.67 -2.12
N PHE A 152 -6.88 -3.58 -1.98
CA PHE A 152 -6.64 -2.60 -3.05
C PHE A 152 -5.88 -3.16 -4.24
N HIS A 153 -5.21 -4.29 -4.06
CA HIS A 153 -4.26 -4.85 -5.04
C HIS A 153 -4.66 -6.27 -5.48
N PRO A 154 -5.77 -6.45 -6.22
CA PRO A 154 -6.31 -7.77 -6.57
C PRO A 154 -5.38 -8.63 -7.45
N HIS A 155 -4.29 -8.06 -7.95
CA HIS A 155 -3.25 -8.77 -8.71
C HIS A 155 -2.14 -9.37 -7.82
N LEU A 156 -2.11 -9.03 -6.53
CA LEU A 156 -1.20 -9.62 -5.55
C LEU A 156 -1.86 -10.85 -4.89
N THR A 157 -1.04 -11.78 -4.42
CA THR A 157 -1.51 -13.04 -3.82
C THR A 157 -2.50 -12.83 -2.67
N ASN A 158 -2.24 -11.83 -1.82
CA ASN A 158 -3.07 -11.52 -0.65
C ASN A 158 -3.88 -10.22 -0.81
N ASN A 159 -3.86 -9.60 -1.98
CA ASN A 159 -4.55 -8.35 -2.34
C ASN A 159 -4.16 -7.12 -1.49
N VAL A 160 -3.24 -7.24 -0.54
CA VAL A 160 -2.84 -6.19 0.40
C VAL A 160 -1.32 -6.11 0.54
N ASN A 161 -0.83 -4.95 0.93
CA ASN A 161 0.52 -4.75 1.45
C ASN A 161 0.46 -4.57 2.96
N VAL A 162 1.48 -5.05 3.66
CA VAL A 162 1.58 -5.05 5.12
C VAL A 162 2.96 -4.57 5.53
N LEU A 163 3.03 -3.81 6.62
CA LEU A 163 4.25 -3.43 7.33
C LEU A 163 4.36 -4.25 8.61
N TYR A 164 5.52 -4.79 8.88
CA TYR A 164 5.84 -5.58 10.06
C TYR A 164 6.66 -4.79 11.10
N ALA A 165 6.74 -5.30 12.33
CA ALA A 165 7.36 -4.60 13.45
C ALA A 165 8.89 -4.49 13.33
N ASP A 166 9.54 -5.32 12.53
CA ASP A 166 10.95 -5.19 12.17
C ASP A 166 11.22 -4.13 11.08
N GLY A 167 10.16 -3.50 10.54
CA GLY A 167 10.21 -2.45 9.52
C GLY A 167 10.16 -2.94 8.08
N HIS A 168 10.14 -4.26 7.82
CA HIS A 168 9.95 -4.72 6.45
C HIS A 168 8.49 -4.57 6.01
N ALA A 169 8.27 -4.29 4.72
CA ALA A 169 6.94 -4.28 4.12
C ALA A 169 6.86 -5.35 3.03
N SER A 170 5.79 -6.14 3.05
CA SER A 170 5.56 -7.27 2.15
C SER A 170 4.09 -7.36 1.74
N ASN A 171 3.82 -8.09 0.68
CA ASN A 171 2.47 -8.56 0.32
C ASN A 171 2.22 -10.01 0.77
N GLU A 172 3.16 -10.62 1.47
CA GLU A 172 3.03 -11.92 2.09
C GLU A 172 2.54 -11.75 3.53
N LEU A 173 1.58 -12.58 3.94
CA LEU A 173 0.96 -12.52 5.26
C LEU A 173 1.62 -13.56 6.18
N THR A 174 2.87 -13.32 6.58
CA THR A 174 3.69 -14.26 7.38
C THR A 174 3.09 -14.57 8.75
N PHE A 175 2.22 -13.72 9.28
CA PHE A 175 1.46 -14.01 10.51
C PHE A 175 0.39 -15.10 10.31
N LEU A 176 0.08 -15.47 9.06
CA LEU A 176 -0.84 -16.57 8.73
C LEU A 176 -0.12 -17.91 8.54
N ASP A 177 1.19 -17.89 8.34
CA ASP A 177 1.97 -19.11 8.12
C ASP A 177 2.20 -19.86 9.42
N ASP A 178 1.93 -21.16 9.41
CA ASP A 178 2.15 -22.05 10.55
C ASP A 178 3.60 -22.57 10.63
N THR A 179 4.44 -22.22 9.67
CA THR A 179 5.86 -22.64 9.66
C THR A 179 6.69 -21.74 10.56
N PRO A 180 7.35 -22.29 11.59
CA PRO A 180 8.36 -21.54 12.32
C PRO A 180 9.48 -21.16 11.32
N SER A 181 9.85 -19.87 11.31
CA SER A 181 11.03 -19.41 10.56
C SER A 181 12.24 -20.22 11.04
N LYS A 182 12.96 -20.83 10.10
CA LYS A 182 14.22 -21.52 10.35
C LYS A 182 15.34 -20.53 10.63
#